data_94578c5af03a03528e0042e57e6591f8
#
_entry.id   94578c5af03a03528e0042e57e6591f8
#
_cell.length_a   1.000
_cell.length_b   1.000
_cell.length_c   1.000
_cell.angle_alpha   90.00
_cell.angle_beta   90.00
_cell.angle_gamma   90.00
#
_symmetry.space_group_name_H-M   'P 1'
#
loop_
_entity.id
_entity.type
_entity.pdbx_description
1 polymer ?
#
loop_
_entity_poly.entity_id
_entity_poly.type
_entity_poly.pdbx_seq_one_letter_code
_entity_poly.pdbx_strand_id
1 'polypeptide(L)'
;MLAILLFLVATQTDLLSSHGEKAVVLLFVGSDCPVSNRYAPELQRLFQRYSPQGIDFRLVYPEPGFTVDAMERHRQEYGYTIPALLDAGHQYVTRARAGVTPAAAVFIRGQLIYLGRIDDRYVDIGKARPEATHHDLEEVLAAAVAGKSMRRRQTKAVGCAIENLQ
;
A
#
# COMPACT_ATOMS: atom_id res chain seq x y z
N MET A 1 -49.80 18.48 4.73
CA MET A 1 -48.97 17.47 4.02
C MET A 1 -47.51 17.79 4.35
N LEU A 2 -46.93 16.96 5.24
CA LEU A 2 -45.54 17.13 5.71
C LEU A 2 -44.65 16.22 4.84
N ALA A 3 -43.84 16.80 3.96
CA ALA A 3 -42.89 16.07 3.12
C ALA A 3 -41.69 15.70 3.99
N ILE A 4 -41.56 14.41 4.29
CA ILE A 4 -40.41 13.84 4.94
C ILE A 4 -39.29 13.70 3.89
N LEU A 5 -38.28 14.59 3.96
CA LEU A 5 -37.07 14.51 3.15
C LEU A 5 -36.19 13.40 3.75
N LEU A 6 -36.22 12.22 3.12
CA LEU A 6 -35.25 11.15 3.45
C LEU A 6 -33.88 11.57 2.93
N PHE A 7 -32.99 11.98 3.83
CA PHE A 7 -31.56 12.11 3.54
C PHE A 7 -30.97 10.69 3.40
N LEU A 8 -30.72 10.28 2.15
CA LEU A 8 -29.89 9.10 1.89
C LEU A 8 -28.45 9.46 2.29
N VAL A 9 -28.05 9.08 3.49
CA VAL A 9 -26.63 9.10 3.88
C VAL A 9 -25.96 7.98 3.10
N ALA A 10 -25.30 8.31 2.00
CA ALA A 10 -24.40 7.39 1.31
C ALA A 10 -23.28 7.04 2.29
N THR A 11 -23.34 5.86 2.89
CA THR A 11 -22.21 5.31 3.65
C THR A 11 -21.07 5.07 2.67
N GLN A 12 -20.11 5.98 2.63
CA GLN A 12 -18.86 5.73 1.93
C GLN A 12 -18.20 4.54 2.61
N THR A 13 -18.17 3.43 1.92
CA THR A 13 -17.49 2.21 2.37
C THR A 13 -16.00 2.52 2.47
N ASP A 14 -15.48 2.57 3.71
CA ASP A 14 -14.06 2.83 3.94
C ASP A 14 -13.24 1.65 3.39
N LEU A 15 -12.40 1.90 2.37
CA LEU A 15 -11.53 0.91 1.74
C LEU A 15 -10.70 0.10 2.77
N LEU A 16 -10.36 0.71 3.89
CA LEU A 16 -9.54 0.08 4.93
C LEU A 16 -10.34 -0.79 5.91
N SER A 17 -11.68 -0.68 5.88
CA SER A 17 -12.57 -1.55 6.62
C SER A 17 -12.77 -2.83 5.82
N SER A 18 -12.26 -3.95 6.32
CA SER A 18 -12.38 -5.25 5.65
C SER A 18 -13.85 -5.64 5.47
N HIS A 19 -14.25 -5.89 4.22
CA HIS A 19 -15.58 -6.35 3.83
C HIS A 19 -15.63 -7.86 3.57
N GLY A 20 -14.79 -8.62 4.25
CA GLY A 20 -14.60 -10.06 4.09
C GLY A 20 -13.15 -10.46 3.85
N GLU A 21 -12.29 -9.48 3.54
CA GLU A 21 -10.86 -9.71 3.37
C GLU A 21 -10.17 -9.90 4.72
N LYS A 22 -9.10 -10.70 4.74
CA LYS A 22 -8.28 -10.94 5.93
C LYS A 22 -7.44 -9.71 6.29
N ALA A 23 -6.99 -8.97 5.28
CA ALA A 23 -6.27 -7.72 5.41
C ALA A 23 -6.36 -6.88 4.14
N VAL A 24 -6.17 -5.57 4.28
CA VAL A 24 -5.97 -4.61 3.19
C VAL A 24 -4.52 -4.13 3.22
N VAL A 25 -3.88 -4.14 2.06
CA VAL A 25 -2.49 -3.73 1.88
C VAL A 25 -2.43 -2.52 0.97
N LEU A 26 -1.91 -1.43 1.49
CA LEU A 26 -1.56 -0.25 0.70
C LEU A 26 -0.07 -0.29 0.39
N LEU A 27 0.25 -0.26 -0.89
CA LEU A 27 1.62 -0.19 -1.41
C LEU A 27 1.84 1.21 -1.96
N PHE A 28 2.48 2.08 -1.18
CA PHE A 28 2.83 3.43 -1.60
C PHE A 28 4.00 3.36 -2.57
N VAL A 29 3.80 3.80 -3.80
CA VAL A 29 4.80 3.77 -4.87
C VAL A 29 4.95 5.15 -5.49
N GLY A 30 6.17 5.52 -5.85
CA GLY A 30 6.47 6.74 -6.60
C GLY A 30 6.79 6.38 -8.04
N SER A 31 6.17 7.06 -9.00
CA SER A 31 6.35 6.79 -10.43
C SER A 31 7.80 7.06 -10.88
N ASP A 32 8.40 8.11 -10.36
CA ASP A 32 9.80 8.51 -10.65
C ASP A 32 10.80 7.99 -9.60
N CYS A 33 10.35 7.16 -8.64
CA CYS A 33 11.21 6.63 -7.60
C CYS A 33 11.95 5.37 -8.05
N PRO A 34 13.29 5.42 -8.24
CA PRO A 34 14.04 4.26 -8.72
C PRO A 34 13.95 3.05 -7.78
N VAL A 35 13.81 3.30 -6.48
CA VAL A 35 13.64 2.23 -5.49
C VAL A 35 12.27 1.59 -5.63
N SER A 36 11.19 2.38 -5.77
CA SER A 36 9.84 1.87 -6.04
C SER A 36 9.82 1.00 -7.28
N ASN A 37 10.40 1.51 -8.37
CA ASN A 37 10.36 0.84 -9.66
C ASN A 37 11.13 -0.50 -9.65
N ARG A 38 12.20 -0.59 -8.89
CA ARG A 38 12.94 -1.87 -8.71
C ARG A 38 12.20 -2.88 -7.86
N TYR A 39 11.26 -2.46 -7.00
CA TYR A 39 10.41 -3.37 -6.24
C TYR A 39 9.20 -3.89 -7.04
N ALA A 40 8.92 -3.38 -8.23
CA ALA A 40 7.73 -3.77 -8.99
C ALA A 40 7.58 -5.29 -9.17
N PRO A 41 8.62 -6.06 -9.55
CA PRO A 41 8.50 -7.51 -9.66
C PRO A 41 8.15 -8.20 -8.33
N GLU A 42 8.73 -7.73 -7.22
CA GLU A 42 8.48 -8.30 -5.90
C GLU A 42 7.06 -7.97 -5.41
N LEU A 43 6.60 -6.73 -5.59
CA LEU A 43 5.24 -6.34 -5.25
C LEU A 43 4.21 -7.15 -6.06
N GLN A 44 4.46 -7.33 -7.35
CA GLN A 44 3.61 -8.15 -8.21
C GLN A 44 3.61 -9.63 -7.79
N ARG A 45 4.75 -10.18 -7.38
CA ARG A 45 4.87 -11.54 -6.84
C ARG A 45 4.04 -11.71 -5.57
N LEU A 46 4.15 -10.78 -4.64
CA LEU A 46 3.38 -10.80 -3.38
C LEU A 46 1.87 -10.71 -3.65
N PHE A 47 1.46 -9.84 -4.56
CA PHE A 47 0.06 -9.74 -4.97
C PHE A 47 -0.47 -11.07 -5.54
N GLN A 48 0.24 -11.66 -6.50
CA GLN A 48 -0.17 -12.92 -7.12
C GLN A 48 -0.28 -14.06 -6.10
N ARG A 49 0.60 -14.07 -5.11
CA ARG A 49 0.63 -15.10 -4.06
C ARG A 49 -0.49 -14.92 -3.04
N TYR A 50 -0.73 -13.71 -2.56
CA TYR A 50 -1.55 -13.48 -1.38
C TYR A 50 -2.96 -12.96 -1.68
N SER A 51 -3.20 -12.34 -2.83
CA SER A 51 -4.55 -11.87 -3.19
C SER A 51 -5.56 -13.02 -3.26
N PRO A 52 -5.26 -14.19 -3.86
CA PRO A 52 -6.19 -15.32 -3.84
C PRO A 52 -6.46 -15.90 -2.44
N GLN A 53 -5.65 -15.52 -1.45
CA GLN A 53 -5.78 -15.98 -0.07
C GLN A 53 -6.59 -15.01 0.82
N GLY A 54 -7.21 -13.99 0.21
CA GLY A 54 -8.09 -13.04 0.87
C GLY A 54 -7.37 -11.79 1.36
N ILE A 55 -6.25 -11.41 0.75
CA ILE A 55 -5.59 -10.13 0.97
C ILE A 55 -5.95 -9.17 -0.16
N ASP A 56 -6.51 -8.01 0.16
CA ASP A 56 -6.79 -6.95 -0.79
C ASP A 56 -5.58 -6.01 -0.92
N PHE A 57 -5.08 -5.83 -2.14
CA PHE A 57 -3.92 -4.99 -2.44
C PHE A 57 -4.34 -3.75 -3.23
N ARG A 58 -3.72 -2.61 -2.90
CA ARG A 58 -3.83 -1.37 -3.67
C ARG A 58 -2.46 -0.74 -3.84
N LEU A 59 -2.09 -0.41 -5.09
CA LEU A 59 -1.03 0.57 -5.34
C LEU A 59 -1.58 1.96 -5.02
N VAL A 60 -0.82 2.75 -4.31
CA VAL A 60 -1.18 4.12 -3.94
C VAL A 60 -0.13 5.07 -4.49
N TYR A 61 -0.56 5.97 -5.37
CA TYR A 61 0.28 7.00 -5.98
C TYR A 61 0.03 8.33 -5.28
N PRO A 62 0.96 8.80 -4.43
CA PRO A 62 0.77 10.00 -3.63
C PRO A 62 1.20 11.30 -4.33
N GLU A 63 1.67 11.22 -5.58
CA GLU A 63 2.20 12.39 -6.29
C GLU A 63 1.11 13.41 -6.60
N PRO A 64 1.27 14.68 -6.16
CA PRO A 64 0.35 15.74 -6.52
C PRO A 64 0.32 15.98 -8.03
N GLY A 65 -0.87 16.09 -8.59
CA GLY A 65 -1.04 16.33 -10.04
C GLY A 65 -0.81 15.10 -10.94
N PHE A 66 -0.51 13.94 -10.37
CA PHE A 66 -0.39 12.70 -11.14
C PHE A 66 -1.77 12.31 -11.71
N THR A 67 -1.82 11.96 -13.00
CA THR A 67 -3.09 11.68 -13.69
C THR A 67 -3.37 10.19 -13.78
N VAL A 68 -4.63 9.83 -14.00
CA VAL A 68 -5.03 8.43 -14.24
C VAL A 68 -4.28 7.84 -15.42
N ASP A 69 -4.15 8.58 -16.52
CA ASP A 69 -3.42 8.11 -17.71
C ASP A 69 -1.93 7.86 -17.44
N ALA A 70 -1.29 8.73 -16.64
CA ALA A 70 0.11 8.54 -16.23
C ALA A 70 0.24 7.31 -15.31
N MET A 71 -0.68 7.12 -14.38
CA MET A 71 -0.73 5.95 -13.50
C MET A 71 -0.87 4.66 -14.31
N GLU A 72 -1.78 4.62 -15.28
CA GLU A 72 -1.97 3.42 -16.10
C GLU A 72 -0.77 3.13 -16.99
N ARG A 73 -0.10 4.15 -17.56
CA ARG A 73 1.15 3.95 -18.32
C ARG A 73 2.24 3.37 -17.41
N HIS A 74 2.42 3.92 -16.22
CA HIS A 74 3.41 3.40 -15.25
C HIS A 74 3.11 1.95 -14.86
N ARG A 75 1.84 1.61 -14.59
CA ARG A 75 1.44 0.24 -14.27
C ARG A 75 1.77 -0.73 -15.41
N GLN A 76 1.50 -0.34 -16.65
CA GLN A 76 1.81 -1.14 -17.83
C GLN A 76 3.32 -1.32 -18.01
N GLU A 77 4.10 -0.25 -17.88
CA GLU A 77 5.56 -0.26 -18.01
C GLU A 77 6.22 -1.22 -17.01
N TYR A 78 5.74 -1.22 -15.76
CA TYR A 78 6.30 -2.04 -14.69
C TYR A 78 5.57 -3.37 -14.46
N GLY A 79 4.62 -3.73 -15.31
CA GLY A 79 3.93 -5.02 -15.29
C GLY A 79 2.99 -5.20 -14.10
N TYR A 80 2.46 -4.13 -13.53
CA TYR A 80 1.52 -4.21 -12.43
C TYR A 80 0.11 -4.61 -12.88
N THR A 81 -0.44 -5.66 -12.26
CA THR A 81 -1.87 -6.00 -12.34
C THR A 81 -2.60 -5.67 -11.03
N ILE A 82 -1.90 -5.16 -10.03
CA ILE A 82 -2.44 -4.72 -8.76
C ILE A 82 -3.39 -3.54 -9.01
N PRO A 83 -4.62 -3.53 -8.47
CA PRO A 83 -5.50 -2.35 -8.52
C PRO A 83 -4.81 -1.13 -7.93
N ALA A 84 -4.99 0.03 -8.58
CA ALA A 84 -4.30 1.25 -8.20
C ALA A 84 -5.27 2.41 -7.95
N LEU A 85 -4.82 3.38 -7.17
CA LEU A 85 -5.53 4.62 -6.88
C LEU A 85 -4.57 5.80 -6.76
N LEU A 86 -5.08 6.98 -7.07
CA LEU A 86 -4.40 8.25 -6.84
C LEU A 86 -4.71 8.75 -5.44
N ASP A 87 -3.70 9.21 -4.71
CA ASP A 87 -3.83 9.78 -3.37
C ASP A 87 -3.22 11.20 -3.31
N ALA A 88 -3.52 12.02 -4.32
CA ALA A 88 -3.02 13.39 -4.43
C ALA A 88 -3.37 14.27 -3.21
N GLY A 89 -4.44 13.93 -2.49
CA GLY A 89 -4.85 14.57 -1.24
C GLY A 89 -4.25 13.95 0.02
N HIS A 90 -3.38 12.96 -0.11
CA HIS A 90 -2.69 12.27 0.99
C HIS A 90 -3.63 11.66 2.05
N GLN A 91 -4.84 11.26 1.68
CA GLN A 91 -5.79 10.64 2.59
C GLN A 91 -5.25 9.30 3.15
N TYR A 92 -4.78 8.43 2.27
CA TYR A 92 -4.22 7.13 2.65
C TYR A 92 -2.81 7.25 3.23
N VAL A 93 -2.00 8.16 2.70
CA VAL A 93 -0.69 8.51 3.26
C VAL A 93 -0.82 8.94 4.72
N THR A 94 -1.76 9.84 5.03
CA THR A 94 -2.01 10.33 6.39
C THR A 94 -2.53 9.20 7.30
N ARG A 95 -3.49 8.40 6.84
CA ARG A 95 -4.02 7.28 7.62
C ARG A 95 -2.97 6.21 7.94
N ALA A 96 -2.08 5.92 6.99
CA ALA A 96 -0.99 4.99 7.18
C ALA A 96 0.20 5.61 7.91
N ARG A 97 0.34 6.95 7.87
CA ARG A 97 1.54 7.70 8.28
C ARG A 97 2.76 7.33 7.43
N ALA A 98 2.55 7.09 6.14
CA ALA A 98 3.62 6.82 5.21
C ALA A 98 4.41 8.11 4.91
N GLY A 99 5.74 8.02 4.87
CA GLY A 99 6.61 9.18 4.62
C GLY A 99 7.50 9.02 3.40
N VAL A 100 7.60 7.80 2.86
CA VAL A 100 8.46 7.49 1.71
C VAL A 100 7.79 6.48 0.77
N THR A 101 8.27 6.44 -0.45
CA THR A 101 7.97 5.41 -1.45
C THR A 101 9.25 4.66 -1.87
N PRO A 102 9.27 3.29 -1.94
CA PRO A 102 8.16 2.44 -1.61
C PRO A 102 7.99 2.23 -0.10
N ALA A 103 6.75 2.11 0.32
CA ALA A 103 6.40 1.64 1.66
C ALA A 103 5.14 0.79 1.60
N ALA A 104 4.98 -0.12 2.55
CA ALA A 104 3.78 -0.92 2.68
C ALA A 104 3.08 -0.65 4.01
N ALA A 105 1.75 -0.52 3.97
CA ALA A 105 0.91 -0.49 5.15
C ALA A 105 -0.11 -1.63 5.09
N VAL A 106 -0.25 -2.37 6.19
CA VAL A 106 -1.22 -3.48 6.30
C VAL A 106 -2.25 -3.13 7.36
N PHE A 107 -3.51 -3.19 6.96
CA PHE A 107 -4.66 -2.97 7.83
C PHE A 107 -5.42 -4.27 8.02
N ILE A 108 -5.81 -4.56 9.26
CA ILE A 108 -6.71 -5.66 9.61
C ILE A 108 -7.89 -5.05 10.36
N ARG A 109 -9.10 -5.22 9.84
CA ARG A 109 -10.33 -4.64 10.39
C ARG A 109 -10.21 -3.13 10.64
N GLY A 110 -9.62 -2.41 9.69
CA GLY A 110 -9.41 -0.95 9.75
C GLY A 110 -8.27 -0.49 10.67
N GLN A 111 -7.59 -1.40 11.37
CA GLN A 111 -6.47 -1.08 12.24
C GLN A 111 -5.13 -1.27 11.52
N LEU A 112 -4.26 -0.27 11.61
CA LEU A 112 -2.90 -0.34 11.06
C LEU A 112 -2.04 -1.30 11.90
N ILE A 113 -1.69 -2.45 11.32
CA ILE A 113 -0.88 -3.49 11.96
C ILE A 113 0.58 -3.40 11.54
N TYR A 114 0.84 -3.01 10.30
CA TYR A 114 2.20 -2.85 9.79
C TYR A 114 2.35 -1.57 9.00
N LEU A 115 3.49 -0.90 9.17
CA LEU A 115 3.99 0.15 8.30
C LEU A 115 5.50 0.00 8.14
N GLY A 116 5.98 -0.06 6.89
CA GLY A 116 7.42 -0.10 6.69
C GLY A 116 7.86 -0.58 5.32
N ARG A 117 9.07 -1.12 5.30
CA ARG A 117 9.72 -1.64 4.10
C ARG A 117 9.06 -2.92 3.59
N ILE A 118 9.28 -3.22 2.32
CA ILE A 118 8.86 -4.50 1.71
C ILE A 118 9.75 -5.62 2.27
N ASP A 119 11.05 -5.40 2.22
CA ASP A 119 12.10 -6.26 2.75
C ASP A 119 13.31 -5.42 3.17
N ASP A 120 14.42 -6.05 3.58
CA ASP A 120 15.65 -5.36 4.01
C ASP A 120 16.71 -5.24 2.90
N ARG A 121 16.32 -5.40 1.64
CA ARG A 121 17.24 -5.31 0.50
C ARG A 121 17.92 -3.94 0.42
N TYR A 122 17.17 -2.85 0.63
CA TYR A 122 17.73 -1.51 0.63
C TYR A 122 18.11 -1.07 2.04
N VAL A 123 19.42 -0.80 2.23
CA VAL A 123 20.00 -0.25 3.48
C VAL A 123 19.98 1.26 3.49
N ASP A 124 20.11 1.87 2.29
CA ASP A 124 20.09 3.31 2.03
C ASP A 124 19.79 3.56 0.56
N ILE A 125 19.50 4.83 0.18
CA ILE A 125 19.35 5.21 -1.22
C ILE A 125 20.68 4.92 -1.94
N GLY A 126 20.60 4.17 -3.03
CA GLY A 126 21.76 3.72 -3.79
C GLY A 126 22.56 2.56 -3.18
N LYS A 127 22.20 2.07 -1.99
CA LYS A 127 22.83 0.91 -1.35
C LYS A 127 21.86 -0.23 -1.17
N ALA A 128 21.99 -1.24 -2.01
CA ALA A 128 21.20 -2.46 -1.93
C ALA A 128 22.07 -3.66 -1.61
N ARG A 129 21.54 -4.61 -0.83
CA ARG A 129 22.10 -5.95 -0.70
C ARG A 129 21.87 -6.74 -2.01
N PRO A 130 22.70 -7.72 -2.33
CA PRO A 130 22.43 -8.64 -3.45
C PRO A 130 21.06 -9.31 -3.28
N GLU A 131 20.73 -9.74 -2.06
CA GLU A 131 19.46 -10.38 -1.70
C GLU A 131 18.97 -9.84 -0.36
N ALA A 132 17.64 -9.87 -0.17
CA ALA A 132 17.03 -9.57 1.12
C ALA A 132 17.30 -10.74 2.09
N THR A 133 17.53 -10.39 3.37
CA THR A 133 17.67 -11.38 4.46
C THR A 133 16.42 -11.40 5.36
N HIS A 134 15.60 -10.33 5.31
CA HIS A 134 14.32 -10.23 6.02
C HIS A 134 13.23 -9.80 5.05
N HIS A 135 12.17 -10.57 4.97
CA HIS A 135 11.00 -10.33 4.12
C HIS A 135 9.83 -9.81 4.96
N ASP A 136 10.00 -8.61 5.52
CA ASP A 136 9.12 -8.07 6.57
C ASP A 136 7.65 -8.01 6.16
N LEU A 137 7.33 -7.54 4.94
CA LEU A 137 5.95 -7.50 4.46
C LEU A 137 5.40 -8.92 4.27
N GLU A 138 6.15 -9.81 3.66
CA GLU A 138 5.70 -11.19 3.41
C GLU A 138 5.42 -11.95 4.70
N GLU A 139 6.23 -11.76 5.75
CA GLU A 139 5.98 -12.32 7.09
C GLU A 139 4.63 -11.86 7.65
N VAL A 140 4.30 -10.57 7.51
CA VAL A 140 3.03 -9.99 7.96
C VAL A 140 1.86 -10.56 7.16
N LEU A 141 1.99 -10.67 5.84
CA LEU A 141 0.96 -11.24 4.97
C LEU A 141 0.68 -12.70 5.29
N ALA A 142 1.73 -13.50 5.49
CA ALA A 142 1.61 -14.91 5.87
C ALA A 142 0.91 -15.06 7.23
N ALA A 143 1.21 -14.20 8.20
CA ALA A 143 0.55 -14.20 9.50
C ALA A 143 -0.93 -13.80 9.39
N ALA A 144 -1.26 -12.80 8.56
CA ALA A 144 -2.65 -12.37 8.31
C ALA A 144 -3.47 -13.50 7.66
N VAL A 145 -2.91 -14.17 6.65
CA VAL A 145 -3.56 -15.32 6.00
C VAL A 145 -3.83 -16.44 7.00
N ALA A 146 -2.87 -16.71 7.88
CA ALA A 146 -2.99 -17.74 8.92
C ALA A 146 -3.90 -17.33 10.10
N GLY A 147 -4.48 -16.10 10.08
CA GLY A 147 -5.33 -15.61 11.17
C GLY A 147 -4.60 -15.42 12.51
N LYS A 148 -3.27 -15.28 12.47
CA LYS A 148 -2.47 -15.09 13.68
C LYS A 148 -2.69 -13.69 14.25
N SER A 149 -2.81 -13.58 15.57
CA SER A 149 -2.80 -12.30 16.26
C SER A 149 -1.44 -11.63 16.11
N MET A 150 -1.44 -10.37 15.69
CA MET A 150 -0.22 -9.59 15.49
C MET A 150 -0.27 -8.31 16.30
N ARG A 151 0.86 -7.97 16.94
CA ARG A 151 1.08 -6.62 17.49
C ARG A 151 1.47 -5.69 16.36
N ARG A 152 1.11 -4.42 16.49
CA ARG A 152 1.56 -3.38 15.55
C ARG A 152 3.09 -3.39 15.45
N ARG A 153 3.60 -3.47 14.20
CA ARG A 153 5.02 -3.46 13.86
C ARG A 153 5.31 -2.32 12.90
N GLN A 154 6.44 -1.69 13.08
CA GLN A 154 6.95 -0.68 12.15
C GLN A 154 8.41 -0.96 11.84
N THR A 155 8.79 -0.81 10.56
CA THR A 155 10.16 -0.93 10.09
C THR A 155 10.53 0.31 9.28
N LYS A 156 11.82 0.65 9.22
CA LYS A 156 12.28 1.79 8.44
C LYS A 156 12.29 1.43 6.95
N ALA A 157 11.43 2.07 6.16
CA ALA A 157 11.50 2.01 4.70
C ALA A 157 12.58 2.95 4.17
N VAL A 158 13.20 2.55 3.06
CA VAL A 158 14.20 3.33 2.31
C VAL A 158 13.62 3.65 0.94
N GLY A 159 13.65 4.93 0.56
CA GLY A 159 13.09 5.36 -0.71
C GLY A 159 12.99 6.88 -0.81
N CYS A 160 12.22 7.34 -1.77
CA CYS A 160 12.00 8.75 -2.05
C CYS A 160 10.95 9.34 -1.09
N ALA A 161 11.20 10.52 -0.56
CA ALA A 161 10.22 11.19 0.31
C ALA A 161 8.91 11.47 -0.46
N ILE A 162 7.79 11.28 0.23
CA ILE A 162 6.49 11.74 -0.28
C ILE A 162 6.45 13.25 -0.09
N GLU A 163 6.22 13.99 -1.19
CA GLU A 163 6.21 15.44 -1.17
C GLU A 163 4.96 16.00 -0.47
N ASN A 164 5.07 17.24 0.05
CA ASN A 164 3.96 18.01 0.63
C ASN A 164 3.22 17.31 1.79
N LEU A 165 3.93 16.53 2.60
CA LEU A 165 3.39 16.06 3.89
C LEU A 165 3.26 17.27 4.84
N GLN A 166 2.02 17.63 5.20
CA GLN A 166 1.72 18.64 6.22
C GLN A 166 1.61 18.01 7.61
#